data_4191131daa0ca81dcb2dc1265d33ec5e
#
_entry.id   4191131daa0ca81dcb2dc1265d33ec5e
#
_cell.length_a   1.000
_cell.length_b   1.000
_cell.length_c   1.000
_cell.angle_alpha   90.00
_cell.angle_beta   90.00
_cell.angle_gamma   90.00
#
_symmetry.space_group_name_H-M   'P 1'
#
loop_
_entity.id
_entity.type
_entity.pdbx_description
1 polymer ?
#
loop_
_entity_poly.entity_id
_entity_poly.type
_entity_poly.pdbx_seq_one_letter_code
_entity_poly.pdbx_strand_id
1 'polypeptide(L)'
;SFTSYQQAREVIDTTGGEYYAEMLANKGITYLGSFHNGFRQLTNSKHAVTTPEDLKGLKIRVPGSAVYMGVFKALGASPTAMSWSEVFTAIQQGTIDGQENGCSVTKSAKMDEIQDYMTIWNYSYENDLFVANTKVWENLEDNTKELLQQCATESCEWGRDRLEAEEDELIKGFQEEGMQVDILTEDQLQAFKEAVAGVTAELKQSYGEEACAAFGIN
;
A
#
# COMPACT_ATOMS: atom_id res chain seq x y z
N SER A 1 11.57 1.10 -0.73
CA SER A 1 10.32 0.77 -1.43
C SER A 1 10.63 0.41 -2.87
N PHE A 2 9.75 -0.37 -3.49
CA PHE A 2 9.83 -0.67 -4.92
C PHE A 2 9.57 0.61 -5.75
N THR A 3 10.11 0.63 -6.96
CA THR A 3 9.95 1.75 -7.90
C THR A 3 9.02 1.40 -9.07
N SER A 4 8.68 0.11 -9.22
CA SER A 4 7.75 -0.37 -10.25
C SER A 4 7.08 -1.68 -9.81
N TYR A 5 5.96 -2.00 -10.43
CA TYR A 5 5.28 -3.30 -10.25
C TYR A 5 6.17 -4.47 -10.69
N GLN A 6 6.93 -4.30 -11.78
CA GLN A 6 7.86 -5.33 -12.22
C GLN A 6 8.88 -5.66 -11.13
N GLN A 7 9.52 -4.65 -10.52
CA GLN A 7 10.46 -4.86 -9.43
C GLN A 7 9.79 -5.53 -8.22
N ALA A 8 8.55 -5.13 -7.90
CA ALA A 8 7.80 -5.75 -6.82
C ALA A 8 7.54 -7.23 -7.09
N ARG A 9 7.11 -7.60 -8.31
CA ARG A 9 6.90 -8.99 -8.71
C ARG A 9 8.19 -9.80 -8.61
N GLU A 10 9.29 -9.30 -9.17
CA GLU A 10 10.59 -9.99 -9.14
C GLU A 10 11.03 -10.35 -7.72
N VAL A 11 10.85 -9.46 -6.77
CA VAL A 11 11.22 -9.71 -5.37
C VAL A 11 10.19 -10.59 -4.66
N ILE A 12 8.90 -10.33 -4.83
CA ILE A 12 7.84 -11.05 -4.09
C ILE A 12 7.70 -12.47 -4.61
N ASP A 13 7.90 -12.72 -5.91
CA ASP A 13 7.82 -14.06 -6.49
C ASP A 13 9.09 -14.90 -6.23
N THR A 14 10.08 -14.33 -5.55
CA THR A 14 11.33 -14.99 -5.16
C THR A 14 11.61 -14.85 -3.66
N THR A 15 12.62 -14.10 -3.29
CA THR A 15 13.12 -13.97 -1.90
C THR A 15 12.07 -13.42 -0.92
N GLY A 16 11.24 -12.49 -1.35
CA GLY A 16 10.19 -11.93 -0.50
C GLY A 16 9.08 -12.93 -0.20
N GLY A 17 8.66 -13.71 -1.20
CA GLY A 17 7.66 -14.78 -1.01
C GLY A 17 8.18 -15.93 -0.15
N GLU A 18 9.44 -16.32 -0.31
CA GLU A 18 10.10 -17.29 0.55
C GLU A 18 10.12 -16.81 2.01
N TYR A 19 10.49 -15.56 2.22
CA TYR A 19 10.47 -14.94 3.55
C TYR A 19 9.06 -14.90 4.17
N TYR A 20 8.03 -14.54 3.39
CA TYR A 20 6.65 -14.58 3.87
C TYR A 20 6.22 -16.00 4.25
N ALA A 21 6.52 -16.98 3.42
CA ALA A 21 6.15 -18.38 3.66
C ALA A 21 6.76 -18.90 4.97
N GLU A 22 8.05 -18.63 5.22
CA GLU A 22 8.73 -19.04 6.44
C GLU A 22 8.20 -18.30 7.69
N MET A 23 8.07 -16.98 7.61
CA MET A 23 7.56 -16.15 8.71
C MET A 23 6.14 -16.56 9.11
N LEU A 24 5.27 -16.83 8.14
CA LEU A 24 3.87 -17.19 8.36
C LEU A 24 3.73 -18.63 8.86
N ALA A 25 4.54 -19.56 8.36
CA ALA A 25 4.54 -20.95 8.83
C ALA A 25 4.78 -21.04 10.35
N ASN A 26 5.69 -20.24 10.88
CA ASN A 26 5.97 -20.15 12.31
C ASN A 26 4.77 -19.64 13.15
N LYS A 27 3.75 -19.11 12.49
CA LYS A 27 2.49 -18.61 13.10
C LYS A 27 1.28 -19.51 12.81
N GLY A 28 1.50 -20.68 12.18
CA GLY A 28 0.43 -21.59 11.79
C GLY A 28 -0.41 -21.09 10.61
N ILE A 29 0.20 -20.30 9.74
CA ILE A 29 -0.40 -19.74 8.52
C ILE A 29 0.37 -20.27 7.31
N THR A 30 -0.34 -20.83 6.34
CA THR A 30 0.21 -21.31 5.06
C THR A 30 0.08 -20.19 4.02
N TYR A 31 1.20 -19.79 3.43
CA TYR A 31 1.24 -18.80 2.35
C TYR A 31 0.92 -19.49 1.02
N LEU A 32 -0.01 -18.95 0.24
CA LEU A 32 -0.44 -19.47 -1.04
C LEU A 32 -0.08 -18.55 -2.21
N GLY A 33 0.21 -17.27 -1.93
CA GLY A 33 0.54 -16.26 -2.91
C GLY A 33 0.25 -14.86 -2.43
N SER A 34 0.49 -13.88 -3.28
CA SER A 34 0.16 -12.49 -3.00
C SER A 34 -0.28 -11.73 -4.25
N PHE A 35 -1.01 -10.66 -4.06
CA PHE A 35 -1.46 -9.78 -5.12
C PHE A 35 -1.26 -8.31 -4.71
N HIS A 36 -1.26 -7.39 -5.69
CA HIS A 36 -1.07 -5.98 -5.43
C HIS A 36 -2.29 -5.36 -4.74
N ASN A 37 -2.09 -4.67 -3.63
CA ASN A 37 -2.94 -3.56 -3.26
C ASN A 37 -2.50 -2.28 -4.02
N GLY A 38 -1.25 -2.27 -4.44
CA GLY A 38 -0.66 -1.29 -5.35
C GLY A 38 0.18 -0.23 -4.66
N PHE A 39 0.62 0.74 -5.45
CA PHE A 39 1.28 1.92 -4.91
C PHE A 39 0.27 2.84 -4.25
N ARG A 40 0.62 3.33 -3.06
CA ARG A 40 -0.29 4.14 -2.25
C ARG A 40 -0.14 5.61 -2.61
N GLN A 41 -1.29 6.25 -2.83
CA GLN A 41 -1.44 7.65 -3.20
C GLN A 41 -2.16 8.40 -2.07
N LEU A 42 -1.92 9.71 -1.95
CA LEU A 42 -2.59 10.56 -0.97
C LEU A 42 -3.83 11.19 -1.59
N THR A 43 -4.95 11.21 -0.84
CA THR A 43 -6.09 12.07 -1.17
C THR A 43 -6.46 12.97 0.01
N ASN A 44 -6.94 14.18 -0.26
CA ASN A 44 -7.40 15.09 0.78
C ASN A 44 -8.43 16.11 0.24
N SER A 45 -9.15 16.80 1.15
CA SER A 45 -10.19 17.78 0.84
C SER A 45 -9.75 19.23 1.08
N LYS A 46 -8.45 19.52 1.22
CA LYS A 46 -7.97 20.86 1.61
C LYS A 46 -7.24 21.60 0.52
N HIS A 47 -6.18 21.01 -0.01
CA HIS A 47 -5.33 21.63 -1.03
C HIS A 47 -4.40 20.60 -1.69
N ALA A 48 -3.81 21.00 -2.81
CA ALA A 48 -2.76 20.21 -3.47
C ALA A 48 -1.56 19.98 -2.53
N VAL A 49 -0.99 18.79 -2.59
CA VAL A 49 0.21 18.40 -1.85
C VAL A 49 1.30 18.03 -2.86
N THR A 50 2.27 18.91 -3.04
CA THR A 50 3.37 18.74 -3.99
C THR A 50 4.75 18.88 -3.34
N THR A 51 4.79 19.30 -2.08
CA THR A 51 5.98 19.39 -1.24
C THR A 51 5.71 18.82 0.15
N PRO A 52 6.74 18.41 0.93
CA PRO A 52 6.56 17.99 2.32
C PRO A 52 5.88 19.05 3.21
N GLU A 53 6.11 20.32 2.93
CA GLU A 53 5.53 21.45 3.66
C GLU A 53 4.00 21.48 3.55
N ASP A 54 3.44 21.05 2.44
CA ASP A 54 2.00 21.03 2.19
C ASP A 54 1.28 20.01 3.09
N LEU A 55 2.00 19.03 3.65
CA LEU A 55 1.42 18.06 4.59
C LEU A 55 1.30 18.59 6.02
N LYS A 56 1.94 19.72 6.34
CA LYS A 56 1.95 20.24 7.73
C LYS A 56 0.55 20.51 8.25
N GLY A 57 0.22 19.79 9.34
CA GLY A 57 -1.05 19.96 10.04
C GLY A 57 -2.25 19.26 9.42
N LEU A 58 -2.13 18.68 8.21
CA LEU A 58 -3.19 17.86 7.64
C LEU A 58 -3.45 16.63 8.50
N LYS A 59 -4.71 16.38 8.81
CA LYS A 59 -5.18 15.20 9.55
C LYS A 59 -5.37 14.06 8.55
N ILE A 60 -4.37 13.21 8.45
CA ILE A 60 -4.38 12.09 7.49
C ILE A 60 -4.67 10.79 8.22
N ARG A 61 -5.69 10.08 7.78
CA ARG A 61 -5.92 8.71 8.23
C ARG A 61 -4.86 7.79 7.65
N VAL A 62 -4.31 6.96 8.47
CA VAL A 62 -3.43 5.85 8.06
C VAL A 62 -3.89 4.54 8.67
N PRO A 63 -3.51 3.37 8.12
CA PRO A 63 -3.68 2.09 8.79
C PRO A 63 -2.97 2.07 10.14
N GLY A 64 -3.34 1.16 11.03
CA GLY A 64 -2.76 1.00 12.36
C GLY A 64 -1.32 0.48 12.39
N SER A 65 -0.48 0.96 11.47
CA SER A 65 0.93 0.58 11.33
C SER A 65 1.85 1.68 11.83
N ALA A 66 2.85 1.31 12.62
CA ALA A 66 3.89 2.22 13.09
C ALA A 66 4.67 2.88 11.91
N VAL A 67 4.81 2.15 10.80
CA VAL A 67 5.46 2.65 9.57
C VAL A 67 4.74 3.88 9.04
N TYR A 68 3.45 3.74 8.73
CA TYR A 68 2.67 4.85 8.16
C TYR A 68 2.55 6.02 9.14
N MET A 69 2.32 5.72 10.43
CA MET A 69 2.32 6.74 11.48
C MET A 69 3.64 7.51 11.54
N GLY A 70 4.77 6.82 11.46
CA GLY A 70 6.11 7.42 11.49
C GLY A 70 6.37 8.32 10.27
N VAL A 71 6.06 7.80 9.07
CA VAL A 71 6.25 8.54 7.81
C VAL A 71 5.44 9.83 7.80
N PHE A 72 4.14 9.79 8.07
CA PHE A 72 3.31 11.00 8.03
C PHE A 72 3.63 11.99 9.15
N LYS A 73 4.09 11.52 10.33
CA LYS A 73 4.62 12.40 11.37
C LYS A 73 5.90 13.12 10.94
N ALA A 74 6.83 12.41 10.30
CA ALA A 74 8.06 13.00 9.80
C ALA A 74 7.80 14.07 8.72
N LEU A 75 6.74 13.86 7.91
CA LEU A 75 6.27 14.84 6.93
C LEU A 75 5.47 16.01 7.54
N GLY A 76 5.30 16.05 8.87
CA GLY A 76 4.62 17.14 9.57
C GLY A 76 3.09 17.05 9.56
N ALA A 77 2.52 15.99 9.05
CA ALA A 77 1.08 15.73 9.14
C ALA A 77 0.67 15.32 10.55
N SER A 78 -0.64 15.28 10.79
CA SER A 78 -1.27 14.76 12.01
C SER A 78 -1.93 13.41 11.69
N PRO A 79 -1.16 12.29 11.62
CA PRO A 79 -1.72 10.99 11.26
C PRO A 79 -2.58 10.43 12.37
N THR A 80 -3.70 9.81 11.99
CA THR A 80 -4.63 9.13 12.89
C THR A 80 -4.86 7.70 12.41
N ALA A 81 -4.56 6.72 13.26
CA ALA A 81 -4.89 5.32 12.99
C ALA A 81 -6.40 5.13 13.16
N MET A 82 -7.04 4.58 12.13
CA MET A 82 -8.49 4.40 12.10
C MET A 82 -8.86 3.18 11.25
N SER A 83 -9.91 2.46 11.65
CA SER A 83 -10.47 1.36 10.85
C SER A 83 -10.94 1.88 9.49
N TRP A 84 -10.71 1.09 8.41
CA TRP A 84 -11.09 1.50 7.06
C TRP A 84 -12.59 1.80 6.92
N SER A 85 -13.42 1.03 7.60
CA SER A 85 -14.88 1.22 7.59
C SER A 85 -15.37 2.57 8.14
N GLU A 86 -14.52 3.29 8.87
CA GLU A 86 -14.86 4.58 9.48
C GLU A 86 -14.40 5.77 8.63
N VAL A 87 -13.49 5.54 7.67
CA VAL A 87 -12.76 6.60 6.94
C VAL A 87 -13.70 7.51 6.15
N PHE A 88 -14.59 6.93 5.35
CA PHE A 88 -15.52 7.71 4.52
C PHE A 88 -16.35 8.69 5.36
N THR A 89 -16.94 8.21 6.45
CA THR A 89 -17.74 9.05 7.36
C THR A 89 -16.89 10.10 8.07
N ALA A 90 -15.67 9.76 8.48
CA ALA A 90 -14.76 10.69 9.14
C ALA A 90 -14.33 11.85 8.22
N ILE A 91 -14.10 11.57 6.93
CA ILE A 91 -13.84 12.60 5.90
C ILE A 91 -15.07 13.49 5.71
N GLN A 92 -16.25 12.89 5.51
CA GLN A 92 -17.50 13.66 5.35
C GLN A 92 -17.78 14.59 6.53
N GLN A 93 -17.47 14.16 7.73
CA GLN A 93 -17.64 14.94 8.96
C GLN A 93 -16.51 15.94 9.21
N GLY A 94 -15.45 15.94 8.40
CA GLY A 94 -14.28 16.81 8.59
C GLY A 94 -13.43 16.47 9.83
N THR A 95 -13.59 15.26 10.39
CA THR A 95 -12.78 14.78 11.52
C THR A 95 -11.35 14.53 11.08
N ILE A 96 -11.17 14.03 9.85
CA ILE A 96 -9.91 13.92 9.14
C ILE A 96 -9.98 14.68 7.83
N ASP A 97 -8.84 15.08 7.29
CA ASP A 97 -8.74 15.87 6.06
C ASP A 97 -8.49 14.97 4.84
N GLY A 98 -7.93 13.79 5.04
CA GLY A 98 -7.57 12.91 3.95
C GLY A 98 -7.18 11.50 4.41
N GLN A 99 -6.83 10.69 3.42
CA GLN A 99 -6.38 9.31 3.58
C GLN A 99 -5.31 8.98 2.52
N GLU A 100 -4.70 7.82 2.63
CA GLU A 100 -3.78 7.29 1.62
C GLU A 100 -4.11 5.82 1.34
N ASN A 101 -4.10 5.46 0.06
CA ASN A 101 -4.36 4.09 -0.41
C ASN A 101 -4.06 3.93 -1.91
N GLY A 102 -4.12 2.72 -2.44
CA GLY A 102 -4.06 2.47 -3.88
C GLY A 102 -5.23 3.12 -4.64
N CYS A 103 -5.03 3.42 -5.93
CA CYS A 103 -6.05 4.03 -6.78
C CYS A 103 -7.34 3.19 -6.84
N SER A 104 -7.21 1.88 -6.99
CA SER A 104 -8.33 0.94 -7.06
C SER A 104 -9.18 0.96 -5.78
N VAL A 105 -8.54 0.98 -4.60
CA VAL A 105 -9.22 1.07 -3.30
C VAL A 105 -9.88 2.44 -3.12
N THR A 106 -9.21 3.52 -3.51
CA THR A 106 -9.74 4.89 -3.49
C THR A 106 -11.03 4.99 -4.31
N LYS A 107 -11.03 4.41 -5.53
CA LYS A 107 -12.21 4.39 -6.41
C LYS A 107 -13.34 3.52 -5.85
N SER A 108 -13.03 2.29 -5.46
CA SER A 108 -14.04 1.34 -4.97
C SER A 108 -14.74 1.82 -3.69
N ALA A 109 -14.03 2.58 -2.86
CA ALA A 109 -14.57 3.19 -1.65
C ALA A 109 -15.18 4.59 -1.89
N LYS A 110 -15.23 5.05 -3.13
CA LYS A 110 -15.85 6.33 -3.52
C LYS A 110 -15.23 7.54 -2.81
N MET A 111 -13.94 7.49 -2.54
CA MET A 111 -13.23 8.61 -1.90
C MET A 111 -13.17 9.83 -2.82
N ASP A 112 -13.15 9.59 -4.13
CA ASP A 112 -13.24 10.60 -5.19
C ASP A 112 -14.54 11.43 -5.16
N GLU A 113 -15.63 10.90 -4.58
CA GLU A 113 -16.88 11.65 -4.41
C GLU A 113 -16.82 12.67 -3.26
N ILE A 114 -15.83 12.57 -2.36
CA ILE A 114 -15.74 13.37 -1.12
C ILE A 114 -14.38 14.03 -0.90
N GLN A 115 -13.44 13.87 -1.83
CA GLN A 115 -12.10 14.47 -1.75
C GLN A 115 -11.73 15.12 -3.07
N ASP A 116 -11.18 16.33 -3.00
CA ASP A 116 -10.95 17.18 -4.16
C ASP A 116 -9.53 17.07 -4.74
N TYR A 117 -8.56 16.57 -3.94
CA TYR A 117 -7.13 16.58 -4.30
C TYR A 117 -6.53 15.19 -4.17
N MET A 118 -5.72 14.81 -5.17
CA MET A 118 -4.95 13.57 -5.17
C MET A 118 -3.50 13.84 -5.53
N THR A 119 -2.58 13.26 -4.77
CA THR A 119 -1.14 13.29 -5.07
C THR A 119 -0.68 11.89 -5.45
N ILE A 120 -0.18 11.74 -6.69
CA ILE A 120 0.44 10.52 -7.19
C ILE A 120 1.93 10.61 -6.90
N TRP A 121 2.38 9.87 -5.90
CA TRP A 121 3.76 9.91 -5.38
C TRP A 121 4.38 8.54 -5.13
N ASN A 122 3.62 7.46 -5.24
CA ASN A 122 4.09 6.08 -5.10
C ASN A 122 4.99 5.88 -3.85
N TYR A 123 4.65 6.51 -2.72
CA TYR A 123 5.52 6.58 -1.55
C TYR A 123 5.72 5.22 -0.87
N SER A 124 4.75 4.35 -0.99
CA SER A 124 4.76 2.99 -0.46
C SER A 124 4.09 2.04 -1.43
N TYR A 125 4.65 0.87 -1.57
CA TYR A 125 4.00 -0.27 -2.24
C TYR A 125 3.42 -1.19 -1.17
N GLU A 126 2.23 -1.69 -1.42
CA GLU A 126 1.54 -2.65 -0.56
C GLU A 126 1.06 -3.85 -1.37
N ASN A 127 1.24 -5.03 -0.81
CA ASN A 127 0.67 -6.26 -1.33
C ASN A 127 -0.15 -6.97 -0.27
N ASP A 128 -1.19 -7.66 -0.70
CA ASP A 128 -2.02 -8.51 0.13
C ASP A 128 -1.58 -9.96 0.02
N LEU A 129 -1.66 -10.70 1.12
CA LEU A 129 -1.23 -12.09 1.20
C LEU A 129 -2.43 -13.03 1.09
N PHE A 130 -2.37 -13.97 0.15
CA PHE A 130 -3.33 -15.06 0.05
C PHE A 130 -2.86 -16.20 0.96
N VAL A 131 -3.62 -16.49 1.99
CA VAL A 131 -3.20 -17.38 3.06
C VAL A 131 -4.28 -18.37 3.49
N ALA A 132 -3.88 -19.48 4.08
CA ALA A 132 -4.76 -20.44 4.72
C ALA A 132 -4.33 -20.74 6.15
N ASN A 133 -5.25 -21.19 7.01
CA ASN A 133 -4.88 -21.74 8.29
C ASN A 133 -4.16 -23.08 8.08
N THR A 134 -2.95 -23.24 8.61
CA THR A 134 -2.13 -24.43 8.35
C THR A 134 -2.80 -25.73 8.78
N LYS A 135 -3.48 -25.74 9.95
CA LYS A 135 -4.19 -26.97 10.40
C LYS A 135 -5.32 -27.36 9.49
N VAL A 136 -6.04 -26.37 8.92
CA VAL A 136 -7.09 -26.65 7.94
C VAL A 136 -6.48 -27.14 6.64
N TRP A 137 -5.43 -26.49 6.16
CA TRP A 137 -4.71 -26.83 4.95
C TRP A 137 -4.16 -28.25 4.99
N GLU A 138 -3.48 -28.63 6.07
CA GLU A 138 -2.87 -29.96 6.25
C GLU A 138 -3.90 -31.10 6.23
N ASN A 139 -5.13 -30.84 6.68
CA ASN A 139 -6.21 -31.82 6.68
C ASN A 139 -6.95 -31.97 5.35
N LEU A 140 -6.63 -31.18 4.33
CA LEU A 140 -7.17 -31.33 2.99
C LEU A 140 -6.51 -32.51 2.28
N GLU A 141 -7.26 -33.16 1.38
CA GLU A 141 -6.71 -34.15 0.45
C GLU A 141 -5.72 -33.49 -0.52
N ASP A 142 -4.70 -34.22 -0.97
CA ASP A 142 -3.61 -33.66 -1.78
C ASP A 142 -4.11 -33.06 -3.10
N ASN A 143 -5.05 -33.72 -3.79
CA ASN A 143 -5.68 -33.18 -5.00
C ASN A 143 -6.42 -31.85 -4.75
N THR A 144 -7.00 -31.69 -3.56
CA THR A 144 -7.68 -30.44 -3.17
C THR A 144 -6.65 -29.33 -2.89
N LYS A 145 -5.53 -29.65 -2.24
CA LYS A 145 -4.43 -28.70 -2.03
C LYS A 145 -3.85 -28.22 -3.37
N GLU A 146 -3.58 -29.15 -4.29
CA GLU A 146 -3.07 -28.84 -5.63
C GLU A 146 -4.01 -27.90 -6.38
N LEU A 147 -5.31 -28.20 -6.39
CA LEU A 147 -6.31 -27.37 -7.05
C LEU A 147 -6.41 -25.99 -6.41
N LEU A 148 -6.45 -25.89 -5.09
CA LEU A 148 -6.53 -24.61 -4.37
C LEU A 148 -5.26 -23.79 -4.57
N GLN A 149 -4.08 -24.39 -4.58
CA GLN A 149 -2.82 -23.71 -4.87
C GLN A 149 -2.80 -23.18 -6.31
N GLN A 150 -3.24 -23.97 -7.28
CA GLN A 150 -3.36 -23.52 -8.67
C GLN A 150 -4.32 -22.33 -8.78
N CYS A 151 -5.51 -22.43 -8.20
CA CYS A 151 -6.49 -21.33 -8.20
C CYS A 151 -5.94 -20.06 -7.51
N ALA A 152 -5.20 -20.21 -6.41
CA ALA A 152 -4.58 -19.10 -5.71
C ALA A 152 -3.54 -18.41 -6.60
N THR A 153 -2.66 -19.20 -7.24
CA THR A 153 -1.63 -18.66 -8.16
C THR A 153 -2.28 -17.90 -9.33
N GLU A 154 -3.21 -18.55 -10.03
CA GLU A 154 -3.91 -17.93 -11.18
C GLU A 154 -4.68 -16.66 -10.78
N SER A 155 -5.34 -16.68 -9.61
CA SER A 155 -6.06 -15.50 -9.10
C SER A 155 -5.12 -14.36 -8.74
N CYS A 156 -3.97 -14.66 -8.13
CA CYS A 156 -2.97 -13.65 -7.77
C CYS A 156 -2.36 -13.01 -9.03
N GLU A 157 -2.02 -13.81 -10.03
CA GLU A 157 -1.48 -13.33 -11.31
C GLU A 157 -2.51 -12.45 -12.03
N TRP A 158 -3.74 -12.94 -12.19
CA TRP A 158 -4.82 -12.19 -12.81
C TRP A 158 -5.09 -10.85 -12.09
N GLY A 159 -5.14 -10.87 -10.75
CA GLY A 159 -5.38 -9.67 -9.95
C GLY A 159 -4.28 -8.63 -10.11
N ARG A 160 -3.01 -9.07 -10.15
CA ARG A 160 -1.85 -8.19 -10.40
C ARG A 160 -1.90 -7.56 -11.79
N ASP A 161 -2.11 -8.39 -12.83
CA ASP A 161 -2.20 -7.91 -14.21
C ASP A 161 -3.34 -6.92 -14.40
N ARG A 162 -4.49 -7.19 -13.78
CA ARG A 162 -5.65 -6.33 -13.83
C ARG A 162 -5.41 -4.98 -13.20
N LEU A 163 -4.84 -4.96 -11.99
CA LEU A 163 -4.57 -3.72 -11.26
C LEU A 163 -3.56 -2.85 -12.03
N GLU A 164 -2.48 -3.43 -12.54
CA GLU A 164 -1.48 -2.70 -13.32
C GLU A 164 -2.06 -2.11 -14.60
N ALA A 165 -2.91 -2.88 -15.31
CA ALA A 165 -3.53 -2.42 -16.55
C ALA A 165 -4.54 -1.29 -16.34
N GLU A 166 -5.17 -1.19 -15.17
CA GLU A 166 -6.23 -0.22 -14.89
C GLU A 166 -5.74 1.05 -14.20
N GLU A 167 -4.52 1.09 -13.65
CA GLU A 167 -4.07 2.21 -12.81
C GLU A 167 -4.08 3.56 -13.55
N ASP A 168 -3.56 3.61 -14.77
CA ASP A 168 -3.55 4.84 -15.58
C ASP A 168 -4.98 5.30 -15.94
N GLU A 169 -5.88 4.36 -16.22
CA GLU A 169 -7.29 4.67 -16.51
C GLU A 169 -8.02 5.21 -15.27
N LEU A 170 -7.71 4.66 -14.08
CA LEU A 170 -8.26 5.16 -12.82
C LEU A 170 -7.79 6.58 -12.53
N ILE A 171 -6.50 6.87 -12.70
CA ILE A 171 -5.94 8.21 -12.51
C ILE A 171 -6.61 9.22 -13.45
N LYS A 172 -6.77 8.86 -14.71
CA LYS A 172 -7.48 9.69 -15.69
C LYS A 172 -8.95 9.87 -15.31
N GLY A 173 -9.61 8.81 -14.84
CA GLY A 173 -11.00 8.86 -14.38
C GLY A 173 -11.20 9.86 -13.24
N PHE A 174 -10.29 9.89 -12.25
CA PHE A 174 -10.34 10.87 -11.16
C PHE A 174 -10.27 12.31 -11.68
N GLN A 175 -9.40 12.58 -12.68
CA GLN A 175 -9.30 13.91 -13.30
C GLN A 175 -10.58 14.29 -14.05
N GLU A 176 -11.15 13.36 -14.80
CA GLU A 176 -12.40 13.57 -15.58
C GLU A 176 -13.61 13.81 -14.67
N GLU A 177 -13.61 13.23 -13.48
CA GLU A 177 -14.64 13.41 -12.45
C GLU A 177 -14.44 14.68 -11.60
N GLY A 178 -13.38 15.44 -11.86
CA GLY A 178 -13.16 16.77 -11.28
C GLY A 178 -12.18 16.85 -10.12
N MET A 179 -11.53 15.74 -9.75
CA MET A 179 -10.46 15.73 -8.77
C MET A 179 -9.19 16.41 -9.33
N GLN A 180 -8.56 17.29 -8.58
CA GLN A 180 -7.24 17.78 -8.94
C GLN A 180 -6.21 16.70 -8.63
N VAL A 181 -5.56 16.17 -9.67
CA VAL A 181 -4.55 15.13 -9.55
C VAL A 181 -3.18 15.69 -9.90
N ASP A 182 -2.27 15.70 -8.93
CA ASP A 182 -0.90 16.13 -9.08
C ASP A 182 0.03 14.89 -9.12
N ILE A 183 0.70 14.69 -10.25
CA ILE A 183 1.71 13.63 -10.41
C ILE A 183 3.07 14.24 -10.10
N LEU A 184 3.72 13.79 -9.05
CA LEU A 184 4.98 14.37 -8.59
C LEU A 184 6.14 14.06 -9.52
N THR A 185 6.98 15.07 -9.75
CA THR A 185 8.25 14.92 -10.47
C THR A 185 9.31 14.23 -9.59
N GLU A 186 10.39 13.74 -10.20
CA GLU A 186 11.51 13.14 -9.47
C GLU A 186 12.10 14.08 -8.41
N ASP A 187 12.25 15.36 -8.72
CA ASP A 187 12.76 16.36 -7.76
C ASP A 187 11.84 16.53 -6.56
N GLN A 188 10.51 16.54 -6.80
CA GLN A 188 9.51 16.59 -5.72
C GLN A 188 9.56 15.32 -4.88
N LEU A 189 9.62 14.14 -5.51
CA LEU A 189 9.74 12.87 -4.81
C LEU A 189 11.03 12.78 -3.98
N GLN A 190 12.13 13.36 -4.46
CA GLN A 190 13.39 13.40 -3.72
C GLN A 190 13.26 14.21 -2.42
N ALA A 191 12.55 15.33 -2.44
CA ALA A 191 12.30 16.14 -1.25
C ALA A 191 11.51 15.35 -0.17
N PHE A 192 10.51 14.56 -0.58
CA PHE A 192 9.78 13.67 0.34
C PHE A 192 10.67 12.55 0.89
N LYS A 193 11.51 11.93 0.06
CA LYS A 193 12.46 10.88 0.50
C LYS A 193 13.45 11.42 1.55
N GLU A 194 13.95 12.62 1.35
CA GLU A 194 14.86 13.28 2.30
C GLU A 194 14.16 13.58 3.64
N ALA A 195 12.93 14.07 3.59
CA ALA A 195 12.15 14.37 4.79
C ALA A 195 11.87 13.13 5.67
N VAL A 196 11.79 11.94 5.09
CA VAL A 196 11.53 10.67 5.82
C VAL A 196 12.77 9.80 6.03
N ALA A 197 13.95 10.25 5.66
CA ALA A 197 15.18 9.45 5.71
C ALA A 197 15.48 8.88 7.11
N GLY A 198 15.22 9.66 8.18
CA GLY A 198 15.39 9.22 9.56
C GLY A 198 14.45 8.06 9.91
N VAL A 199 13.18 8.16 9.56
CA VAL A 199 12.18 7.10 9.79
C VAL A 199 12.55 5.83 9.02
N THR A 200 13.00 5.97 7.78
CA THR A 200 13.43 4.83 6.97
C THR A 200 14.60 4.08 7.61
N ALA A 201 15.57 4.80 8.19
CA ALA A 201 16.69 4.20 8.90
C ALA A 201 16.26 3.44 10.16
N GLU A 202 15.35 4.01 10.95
CA GLU A 202 14.78 3.35 12.14
C GLU A 202 14.00 2.10 11.77
N LEU A 203 13.21 2.14 10.69
CA LEU A 203 12.46 0.98 10.20
C LEU A 203 13.37 -0.15 9.73
N LYS A 204 14.43 0.14 8.98
CA LYS A 204 15.43 -0.85 8.59
C LYS A 204 16.03 -1.56 9.81
N GLN A 205 16.39 -0.79 10.83
CA GLN A 205 16.91 -1.35 12.07
C GLN A 205 15.88 -2.23 12.80
N SER A 206 14.62 -1.82 12.79
CA SER A 206 13.50 -2.54 13.44
C SER A 206 13.17 -3.87 12.76
N TYR A 207 13.20 -3.92 11.43
CA TYR A 207 12.93 -5.14 10.67
C TYR A 207 14.08 -6.13 10.65
N GLY A 208 15.32 -5.64 10.79
CA GLY A 208 16.52 -6.44 10.77
C GLY A 208 17.06 -6.75 9.37
N GLU A 209 18.28 -7.26 9.34
CA GLU A 209 19.03 -7.50 8.09
C GLU A 209 18.35 -8.53 7.17
N GLU A 210 17.83 -9.60 7.76
CA GLU A 210 17.19 -10.69 7.02
C GLU A 210 15.94 -10.21 6.24
N ALA A 211 15.03 -9.52 6.92
CA ALA A 211 13.86 -8.94 6.25
C ALA A 211 14.27 -7.92 5.18
N CYS A 212 15.22 -7.04 5.49
CA CYS A 212 15.71 -6.06 4.52
C CYS A 212 16.31 -6.73 3.28
N ALA A 213 17.12 -7.77 3.46
CA ALA A 213 17.72 -8.53 2.37
C ALA A 213 16.67 -9.24 1.51
N ALA A 214 15.67 -9.88 2.13
CA ALA A 214 14.60 -10.59 1.43
C ALA A 214 13.82 -9.67 0.46
N PHE A 215 13.66 -8.39 0.82
CA PHE A 215 12.94 -7.39 0.03
C PHE A 215 13.86 -6.42 -0.74
N GLY A 216 15.16 -6.69 -0.85
CA GLY A 216 16.10 -5.86 -1.59
C GLY A 216 16.27 -4.45 -1.01
N ILE A 217 16.09 -4.28 0.30
CA ILE A 217 16.22 -3.01 1.00
C ILE A 217 17.66 -2.88 1.52
N ASN A 218 18.48 -2.15 0.80
CA ASN A 218 19.90 -1.89 1.15
C ASN A 218 20.07 -0.67 2.08
#